data_2eb7b198db5e55eb49e529e0e62b034c
#
_entry.id   2eb7b198db5e55eb49e529e0e62b034c
#
_cell.length_a   1.000
_cell.length_b   1.000
_cell.length_c   1.000
_cell.angle_alpha   90.00
_cell.angle_beta   90.00
_cell.angle_gamma   90.00
#
_symmetry.space_group_name_H-M   'P 1'
#
loop_
_entity.id
_entity.type
_entity.pdbx_description
1 polymer ?
#
loop_
_entity_poly.entity_id
_entity_poly.type
_entity_poly.pdbx_seq_one_letter_code
_entity_poly.pdbx_strand_id
1 'polypeptide(L)'
;MFTGDRSGEFLYRALYEAGFASQPGSLERDDGLVLKDAWITAAGHCAPPGNKPEPEELRNCRPYFERELALLREVRVVVVLGKIAFDTYLRVRGERLSAFAFGHNVLHDLTPALLCSYHPSQQNTSTGKLTQTMLNEVFQRAREIIRSAPDRAEPHPL
;
A
#
# COMPACT_ATOMS: atom_id res chain seq x y z
N MET A 1 -10.42 -6.50 -4.04
CA MET A 1 -8.97 -6.67 -4.25
C MET A 1 -8.44 -7.49 -3.09
N PHE A 2 -7.57 -8.45 -3.36
CA PHE A 2 -6.99 -9.36 -2.36
C PHE A 2 -7.99 -10.22 -1.57
N THR A 3 -9.20 -10.47 -2.07
CA THR A 3 -10.19 -11.32 -1.41
C THR A 3 -10.13 -12.72 -1.98
N GLY A 4 -10.00 -13.74 -1.11
CA GLY A 4 -9.98 -15.15 -1.48
C GLY A 4 -8.74 -15.64 -2.23
N ASP A 5 -7.65 -14.88 -2.22
CA ASP A 5 -6.38 -15.28 -2.80
C ASP A 5 -5.23 -15.32 -1.77
N ARG A 6 -4.15 -15.99 -2.14
CA ARG A 6 -2.99 -16.18 -1.27
C ARG A 6 -2.27 -14.88 -0.93
N SER A 7 -2.29 -13.90 -1.85
CA SER A 7 -1.73 -12.57 -1.62
C SER A 7 -2.53 -11.81 -0.58
N GLY A 8 -3.86 -11.96 -0.60
CA GLY A 8 -4.77 -11.41 0.38
C GLY A 8 -4.58 -12.00 1.76
N GLU A 9 -4.38 -13.31 1.88
CA GLU A 9 -4.10 -13.96 3.17
C GLU A 9 -2.87 -13.35 3.84
N PHE A 10 -1.77 -13.17 3.09
CA PHE A 10 -0.55 -12.52 3.60
C PHE A 10 -0.78 -11.08 4.00
N LEU A 11 -1.46 -10.31 3.17
CA LEU A 11 -1.69 -8.89 3.38
C LEU A 11 -2.61 -8.64 4.58
N TYR A 12 -3.77 -9.28 4.62
CA TYR A 12 -4.74 -9.04 5.70
C TYR A 12 -4.24 -9.53 7.05
N ARG A 13 -3.45 -10.61 7.08
CA ARG A 13 -2.80 -11.06 8.30
C ARG A 13 -1.84 -10.00 8.85
N ALA A 14 -1.00 -9.41 7.99
CA ALA A 14 -0.08 -8.35 8.41
C ALA A 14 -0.81 -7.08 8.85
N LEU A 15 -1.89 -6.71 8.16
CA LEU A 15 -2.75 -5.58 8.55
C LEU A 15 -3.42 -5.82 9.90
N TYR A 16 -3.92 -7.03 10.14
CA TYR A 16 -4.53 -7.41 11.41
C TYR A 16 -3.54 -7.35 12.57
N GLU A 17 -2.34 -7.93 12.42
CA GLU A 17 -1.28 -7.90 13.44
C GLU A 17 -0.85 -6.46 13.79
N ALA A 18 -0.89 -5.54 12.84
CA ALA A 18 -0.60 -4.12 13.07
C ALA A 18 -1.83 -3.30 13.49
N GLY A 19 -3.01 -3.92 13.63
CA GLY A 19 -4.26 -3.26 14.04
C GLY A 19 -4.94 -2.43 12.95
N PHE A 20 -4.63 -2.66 11.69
CA PHE A 20 -5.27 -2.01 10.55
C PHE A 20 -6.47 -2.77 9.97
N ALA A 21 -6.68 -4.02 10.38
CA ALA A 21 -7.82 -4.82 9.96
C ALA A 21 -8.51 -5.46 11.16
N SER A 22 -9.83 -5.69 11.06
CA SER A 22 -10.65 -6.29 12.09
C SER A 22 -10.48 -7.81 12.22
N GLN A 23 -9.97 -8.44 11.15
CA GLN A 23 -9.74 -9.89 11.06
C GLN A 23 -8.54 -10.22 10.18
N PRO A 24 -7.90 -11.40 10.37
CA PRO A 24 -6.64 -11.74 9.69
C PRO A 24 -6.79 -12.23 8.24
N GLY A 25 -7.98 -12.26 7.69
CA GLY A 25 -8.24 -12.73 6.33
C GLY A 25 -9.47 -12.10 5.72
N SER A 26 -9.60 -12.22 4.41
CA SER A 26 -10.77 -11.85 3.64
C SER A 26 -11.05 -12.95 2.62
N LEU A 27 -12.13 -13.70 2.82
CA LEU A 27 -12.50 -14.84 1.99
C LEU A 27 -13.58 -14.47 0.98
N GLU A 28 -14.52 -13.62 1.37
CA GLU A 28 -15.67 -13.22 0.59
C GLU A 28 -15.85 -11.69 0.66
N ARG A 29 -16.67 -11.16 -0.25
CA ARG A 29 -16.91 -9.72 -0.34
C ARG A 29 -17.53 -9.12 0.93
N ASP A 30 -18.43 -9.87 1.57
CA ASP A 30 -19.24 -9.42 2.71
C ASP A 30 -18.90 -10.21 4.00
N ASP A 31 -17.63 -10.59 4.18
CA ASP A 31 -17.15 -11.39 5.31
C ASP A 31 -16.95 -10.60 6.62
N GLY A 32 -17.35 -9.33 6.62
CA GLY A 32 -17.27 -8.48 7.80
C GLY A 32 -15.90 -7.83 8.03
N LEU A 33 -14.95 -7.97 7.11
CA LEU A 33 -13.67 -7.27 7.19
C LEU A 33 -13.86 -5.76 7.21
N VAL A 34 -13.29 -5.11 8.22
CA VAL A 34 -13.25 -3.65 8.36
C VAL A 34 -11.80 -3.21 8.45
N LEU A 35 -11.40 -2.26 7.61
CA LEU A 35 -10.11 -1.58 7.72
C LEU A 35 -10.23 -0.42 8.71
N LYS A 36 -9.21 -0.25 9.55
CA LYS A 36 -9.09 0.83 10.54
C LYS A 36 -7.84 1.65 10.22
N ASP A 37 -8.00 2.97 10.09
CA ASP A 37 -6.89 3.89 9.76
C ASP A 37 -6.12 3.49 8.50
N ALA A 38 -6.75 2.77 7.59
CA ALA A 38 -6.13 2.26 6.38
C ALA A 38 -7.09 2.29 5.19
N TRP A 39 -6.53 2.57 4.02
CA TRP A 39 -7.19 2.50 2.72
C TRP A 39 -6.33 1.69 1.77
N ILE A 40 -6.92 0.77 1.03
CA ILE A 40 -6.23 -0.04 0.03
C ILE A 40 -6.69 0.39 -1.35
N THR A 41 -5.74 0.74 -2.20
CA THR A 41 -5.99 1.03 -3.62
C THR A 41 -5.02 0.27 -4.51
N ALA A 42 -5.25 0.27 -5.81
CA ALA A 42 -4.38 -0.37 -6.79
C ALA A 42 -3.78 0.65 -7.75
N ALA A 43 -2.53 0.42 -8.14
CA ALA A 43 -1.88 1.15 -9.23
C ALA A 43 -2.59 0.94 -10.58
N GLY A 44 -3.27 -0.19 -10.75
CA GLY A 44 -4.13 -0.50 -11.89
C GLY A 44 -5.44 -1.12 -11.41
N HIS A 45 -6.57 -0.58 -11.87
CA HIS A 45 -7.92 -1.04 -11.50
C HIS A 45 -8.44 -2.19 -12.37
N CYS A 46 -7.77 -2.46 -13.50
CA CYS A 46 -8.10 -3.59 -14.38
C CYS A 46 -7.22 -4.79 -14.04
N ALA A 47 -7.79 -5.99 -14.11
CA ALA A 47 -7.01 -7.23 -14.02
C ALA A 47 -6.27 -7.43 -15.37
N PRO A 48 -4.96 -7.22 -15.43
CA PRO A 48 -4.23 -7.32 -16.69
C PRO A 48 -4.04 -8.78 -17.10
N PRO A 49 -4.02 -9.08 -18.39
CA PRO A 49 -3.62 -10.40 -18.89
C PRO A 49 -2.24 -10.78 -18.33
N GLY A 50 -2.12 -11.98 -17.76
CA GLY A 50 -0.84 -12.48 -17.23
C GLY A 50 -0.34 -11.78 -15.96
N ASN A 51 -1.20 -11.07 -15.23
CA ASN A 51 -0.87 -10.36 -13.97
C ASN A 51 0.25 -9.29 -14.10
N LYS A 52 0.52 -8.80 -15.30
CA LYS A 52 1.45 -7.70 -15.57
C LYS A 52 0.70 -6.58 -16.29
N PRO A 53 0.45 -5.45 -15.62
CA PRO A 53 -0.20 -4.32 -16.27
C PRO A 53 0.73 -3.72 -17.33
N GLU A 54 0.17 -3.49 -18.52
CA GLU A 54 0.86 -2.76 -19.57
C GLU A 54 1.00 -1.27 -19.20
N PRO A 55 2.03 -0.57 -19.70
CA PRO A 55 2.22 0.85 -19.42
C PRO A 55 1.01 1.72 -19.79
N GLU A 56 0.25 1.33 -20.78
CA GLU A 56 -0.97 2.03 -21.20
C GLU A 56 -2.11 1.85 -20.20
N GLU A 57 -2.29 0.65 -19.67
CA GLU A 57 -3.29 0.37 -18.62
C GLU A 57 -3.01 1.19 -17.36
N LEU A 58 -1.75 1.30 -16.96
CA LEU A 58 -1.34 2.14 -15.82
C LEU A 58 -1.59 3.62 -16.10
N ARG A 59 -1.35 4.10 -17.33
CA ARG A 59 -1.66 5.49 -17.71
C ARG A 59 -3.15 5.77 -17.65
N ASN A 60 -3.98 4.86 -18.14
CA ASN A 60 -5.44 5.00 -18.13
C ASN A 60 -6.03 4.97 -16.71
N CYS A 61 -5.40 4.22 -15.78
CA CYS A 61 -5.82 4.16 -14.39
C CYS A 61 -5.29 5.32 -13.53
N ARG A 62 -4.26 6.02 -13.97
CA ARG A 62 -3.60 7.09 -13.22
C ARG A 62 -4.55 8.20 -12.73
N PRO A 63 -5.50 8.74 -13.52
CA PRO A 63 -6.40 9.79 -13.05
C PRO A 63 -7.27 9.37 -11.87
N TYR A 64 -7.66 8.11 -11.81
CA TYR A 64 -8.44 7.56 -10.69
C TYR A 64 -7.61 7.50 -9.42
N PHE A 65 -6.37 7.03 -9.54
CA PHE A 65 -5.42 6.97 -8.42
C PHE A 65 -5.05 8.36 -7.90
N GLU A 66 -4.83 9.34 -8.78
CA GLU A 66 -4.60 10.74 -8.42
C GLU A 66 -5.79 11.32 -7.63
N ARG A 67 -7.02 11.02 -8.09
CA ARG A 67 -8.26 11.48 -7.41
C ARG A 67 -8.42 10.83 -6.03
N GLU A 68 -8.15 9.54 -5.89
CA GLU A 68 -8.18 8.86 -4.59
C GLU A 68 -7.20 9.49 -3.61
N LEU A 69 -5.95 9.70 -4.03
CA LEU A 69 -4.93 10.36 -3.20
C LEU A 69 -5.35 11.77 -2.79
N ALA A 70 -5.98 12.53 -3.67
CA ALA A 70 -6.46 13.88 -3.36
C ALA A 70 -7.59 13.90 -2.32
N LEU A 71 -8.39 12.84 -2.24
CA LEU A 71 -9.47 12.68 -1.26
C LEU A 71 -8.94 12.25 0.12
N LEU A 72 -7.82 11.55 0.16
CA LEU A 72 -7.21 11.03 1.39
C LEU A 72 -6.31 12.09 2.05
N ARG A 73 -6.92 13.12 2.66
CA ARG A 73 -6.21 14.28 3.21
C ARG A 73 -5.37 13.98 4.46
N GLU A 74 -5.75 12.95 5.23
CA GLU A 74 -5.14 12.61 6.51
C GLU A 74 -4.07 11.51 6.40
N VAL A 75 -3.65 11.17 5.19
CA VAL A 75 -2.61 10.14 5.00
C VAL A 75 -1.28 10.64 5.57
N ARG A 76 -0.71 9.85 6.47
CA ARG A 76 0.60 10.08 7.10
C ARG A 76 1.70 9.21 6.50
N VAL A 77 1.33 8.02 6.04
CA VAL A 77 2.25 7.08 5.38
C VAL A 77 1.56 6.39 4.21
N VAL A 78 2.27 6.24 3.12
CA VAL A 78 1.87 5.41 1.99
C VAL A 78 2.76 4.17 1.95
N VAL A 79 2.15 2.99 2.04
CA VAL A 79 2.86 1.71 1.90
C VAL A 79 2.67 1.21 0.47
N VAL A 80 3.76 1.10 -0.29
CA VAL A 80 3.72 0.56 -1.65
C VAL A 80 4.16 -0.89 -1.67
N LEU A 81 3.31 -1.75 -2.24
CA LEU A 81 3.56 -3.18 -2.36
C LEU A 81 4.06 -3.50 -3.77
N GLY A 82 5.37 -3.61 -3.91
CA GLY A 82 6.05 -3.94 -5.16
C GLY A 82 6.50 -2.73 -6.00
N LYS A 83 7.39 -3.02 -6.94
CA LYS A 83 8.04 -1.99 -7.78
C LYS A 83 7.06 -1.21 -8.66
N ILE A 84 6.00 -1.85 -9.16
CA ILE A 84 5.00 -1.20 -9.99
C ILE A 84 4.25 -0.13 -9.19
N ALA A 85 3.81 -0.46 -7.97
CA ALA A 85 3.14 0.50 -7.08
C ALA A 85 4.06 1.65 -6.69
N PHE A 86 5.34 1.35 -6.41
CA PHE A 86 6.37 2.34 -6.11
C PHE A 86 6.55 3.34 -7.27
N ASP A 87 6.79 2.84 -8.49
CA ASP A 87 7.01 3.69 -9.65
C ASP A 87 5.76 4.52 -10.00
N THR A 88 4.58 3.93 -9.88
CA THR A 88 3.32 4.62 -10.13
C THR A 88 3.09 5.75 -9.14
N TYR A 89 3.30 5.48 -7.85
CA TYR A 89 3.16 6.51 -6.82
C TYR A 89 4.12 7.68 -7.02
N LEU A 90 5.42 7.42 -7.28
CA LEU A 90 6.39 8.47 -7.53
C LEU A 90 6.05 9.31 -8.77
N ARG A 91 5.60 8.67 -9.87
CA ARG A 91 5.14 9.40 -11.07
C ARG A 91 3.94 10.29 -10.80
N VAL A 92 2.98 9.81 -10.02
CA VAL A 92 1.81 10.63 -9.62
C VAL A 92 2.23 11.81 -8.76
N ARG A 93 3.24 11.62 -7.92
CA ARG A 93 3.84 12.69 -7.10
C ARG A 93 4.73 13.66 -7.89
N GLY A 94 5.00 13.40 -9.17
CA GLY A 94 5.93 14.19 -9.97
C GLY A 94 7.40 14.00 -9.60
N GLU A 95 7.72 12.94 -8.86
CA GLU A 95 9.07 12.65 -8.40
C GLU A 95 9.92 11.95 -9.46
N ARG A 96 11.23 12.17 -9.44
CA ARG A 96 12.17 11.46 -10.29
C ARG A 96 12.43 10.05 -9.74
N LEU A 97 12.12 9.01 -10.52
CA LEU A 97 12.31 7.62 -10.08
C LEU A 97 13.76 7.30 -9.67
N SER A 98 14.74 7.93 -10.33
CA SER A 98 16.17 7.73 -10.04
C SER A 98 16.62 8.33 -8.71
N ALA A 99 15.82 9.20 -8.09
CA ALA A 99 16.14 9.79 -6.79
C ALA A 99 15.79 8.87 -5.62
N PHE A 100 15.04 7.79 -5.88
CA PHE A 100 14.54 6.91 -4.84
C PHE A 100 14.87 5.45 -5.15
N ALA A 101 15.44 4.74 -4.19
CA ALA A 101 15.74 3.31 -4.32
C ALA A 101 14.56 2.47 -3.84
N PHE A 102 14.10 1.52 -4.67
CA PHE A 102 13.12 0.53 -4.23
C PHE A 102 13.80 -0.60 -3.46
N GLY A 103 13.26 -0.94 -2.31
CA GLY A 103 13.70 -2.07 -1.48
C GLY A 103 12.64 -2.44 -0.45
N HIS A 104 12.74 -3.65 0.10
CA HIS A 104 11.85 -4.07 1.17
C HIS A 104 12.16 -3.30 2.46
N ASN A 105 11.11 -2.81 3.13
CA ASN A 105 11.17 -2.03 4.36
C ASN A 105 12.01 -0.74 4.26
N VAL A 106 12.19 -0.21 3.06
CA VAL A 106 12.85 1.09 2.83
C VAL A 106 11.85 2.21 3.05
N LEU A 107 12.21 3.17 3.89
CA LEU A 107 11.44 4.38 4.18
C LEU A 107 12.08 5.57 3.49
N HIS A 108 11.27 6.33 2.76
CA HIS A 108 11.67 7.63 2.18
C HIS A 108 10.94 8.75 2.91
N ASP A 109 11.69 9.79 3.27
CA ASP A 109 11.19 10.99 3.94
C ASP A 109 10.48 11.90 2.93
N LEU A 110 9.22 11.56 2.67
CA LEU A 110 8.28 12.34 1.87
C LEU A 110 7.10 12.75 2.74
N THR A 111 6.25 13.63 2.25
CA THR A 111 4.99 13.98 2.91
C THR A 111 3.82 13.68 1.97
N PRO A 112 3.02 12.63 2.23
CA PRO A 112 3.17 11.61 3.30
C PRO A 112 4.43 10.77 3.14
N ALA A 113 4.90 10.15 4.23
CA ALA A 113 6.05 9.24 4.23
C ALA A 113 5.81 8.06 3.26
N LEU A 114 6.86 7.61 2.56
CA LEU A 114 6.75 6.49 1.62
C LEU A 114 7.52 5.29 2.16
N LEU A 115 6.81 4.23 2.50
CA LEU A 115 7.36 2.96 2.97
C LEU A 115 7.20 1.89 1.89
N CYS A 116 8.27 1.19 1.56
CA CYS A 116 8.31 0.22 0.48
C CYS A 116 8.28 -1.21 1.01
N SER A 117 7.58 -2.09 0.32
CA SER A 117 7.60 -3.54 0.55
C SER A 117 7.64 -4.32 -0.75
N TYR A 118 8.20 -5.53 -0.71
CA TYR A 118 7.95 -6.50 -1.77
C TYR A 118 6.46 -6.83 -1.83
N HIS A 119 5.97 -7.11 -3.04
CA HIS A 119 4.58 -7.50 -3.25
C HIS A 119 4.33 -8.91 -2.68
N PRO A 120 3.22 -9.17 -1.96
CA PRO A 120 2.88 -10.49 -1.42
C PRO A 120 2.36 -11.45 -2.49
N SER A 121 2.97 -11.43 -3.69
CA SER A 121 2.66 -12.35 -4.77
C SER A 121 3.06 -13.78 -4.40
N GLN A 122 2.38 -14.77 -4.99
CA GLN A 122 2.70 -16.18 -4.80
C GLN A 122 4.19 -16.45 -5.10
N GLN A 123 4.76 -15.83 -6.13
CA GLN A 123 6.18 -15.97 -6.47
C GLN A 123 7.09 -15.52 -5.32
N ASN A 124 6.83 -14.36 -4.72
CA ASN A 124 7.67 -13.84 -3.64
C ASN A 124 7.50 -14.61 -2.32
N THR A 125 6.28 -15.08 -2.05
CA THR A 125 5.99 -15.82 -0.81
C THR A 125 6.45 -17.27 -0.87
N SER A 126 6.31 -17.94 -2.01
CA SER A 126 6.75 -19.34 -2.17
C SER A 126 8.27 -19.48 -2.28
N THR A 127 8.98 -18.46 -2.76
CA THR A 127 10.46 -18.44 -2.81
C THR A 127 11.12 -17.95 -1.53
N GLY A 128 10.32 -17.51 -0.53
CA GLY A 128 10.86 -16.94 0.70
C GLY A 128 11.43 -15.52 0.55
N LYS A 129 11.28 -14.89 -0.63
CA LYS A 129 11.69 -13.49 -0.85
C LYS A 129 10.90 -12.53 0.03
N LEU A 130 9.65 -12.86 0.33
CA LEU A 130 8.81 -12.17 1.29
C LEU A 130 8.21 -13.20 2.24
N THR A 131 8.52 -13.09 3.53
CA THR A 131 7.91 -13.88 4.60
C THR A 131 6.80 -13.11 5.29
N GLN A 132 5.94 -13.81 6.05
CA GLN A 132 4.88 -13.15 6.83
C GLN A 132 5.49 -12.18 7.87
N THR A 133 6.56 -12.58 8.54
CA THR A 133 7.26 -11.73 9.52
C THR A 133 7.77 -10.44 8.88
N MET A 134 8.40 -10.53 7.72
CA MET A 134 8.88 -9.36 6.98
C MET A 134 7.74 -8.39 6.65
N LEU A 135 6.58 -8.90 6.21
CA LEU A 135 5.44 -8.03 5.89
C LEU A 135 4.80 -7.44 7.15
N ASN A 136 4.73 -8.22 8.24
CA ASN A 136 4.26 -7.72 9.53
C ASN A 136 5.10 -6.54 10.03
N GLU A 137 6.43 -6.63 9.92
CA GLU A 137 7.36 -5.55 10.32
C GLU A 137 7.10 -4.26 9.53
N VAL A 138 6.80 -4.34 8.24
CA VAL A 138 6.45 -3.17 7.41
C VAL A 138 5.21 -2.47 7.97
N PHE A 139 4.13 -3.20 8.26
CA PHE A 139 2.90 -2.59 8.76
C PHE A 139 3.00 -2.13 10.21
N GLN A 140 3.79 -2.79 11.04
CA GLN A 140 4.10 -2.30 12.39
C GLN A 140 4.86 -0.97 12.31
N ARG A 141 5.87 -0.87 11.45
CA ARG A 141 6.58 0.39 11.19
C ARG A 141 5.66 1.49 10.67
N ALA A 142 4.72 1.17 9.76
CA ALA A 142 3.71 2.11 9.33
C ALA A 142 2.85 2.62 10.51
N ARG A 143 2.46 1.74 11.44
CA ARG A 143 1.71 2.11 12.65
C ARG A 143 2.53 3.03 13.57
N GLU A 144 3.81 2.78 13.71
CA GLU A 144 4.71 3.64 14.48
C GLU A 144 4.83 5.04 13.87
N ILE A 145 4.97 5.14 12.55
CA ILE A 145 4.99 6.41 11.82
C ILE A 145 3.70 7.21 12.07
N ILE A 146 2.55 6.55 12.02
CA ILE A 146 1.26 7.20 12.28
C ILE A 146 1.17 7.72 13.71
N ARG A 147 1.64 6.95 14.69
CA ARG A 147 1.60 7.32 16.10
C ARG A 147 2.58 8.43 16.46
N SER A 148 3.74 8.47 15.82
CA SER A 148 4.78 9.48 16.07
C SER A 148 4.56 10.78 15.32
N ALA A 149 3.70 10.78 14.29
CA ALA A 149 3.41 12.00 13.54
C ALA A 149 2.60 12.96 14.44
N PRO A 150 3.05 14.24 14.59
CA PRO A 150 2.27 15.22 15.35
C PRO A 150 0.88 15.39 14.74
N ASP A 151 -0.13 15.59 15.60
CA ASP A 151 -1.46 15.97 15.13
C ASP A 151 -1.31 17.22 14.25
N ARG A 152 -1.76 17.13 13.01
CA ARG A 152 -1.84 18.34 12.18
C ARG A 152 -2.83 19.26 12.88
N ALA A 153 -2.34 20.40 13.37
CA ALA A 153 -3.20 21.42 13.92
C ALA A 153 -4.35 21.67 12.93
N GLU A 154 -5.57 21.65 13.45
CA GLU A 154 -6.76 21.99 12.65
C GLU A 154 -6.48 23.32 11.93
N PRO A 155 -6.84 23.45 10.64
CA PRO A 155 -6.77 24.75 9.99
C PRO A 155 -7.64 25.71 10.78
N HIS A 156 -7.03 26.74 11.37
CA HIS A 156 -7.78 27.82 12.00
C HIS A 156 -8.81 28.32 10.98
N PRO A 157 -10.12 28.35 11.33
CA PRO A 157 -11.10 29.01 10.50
C PRO A 157 -10.74 30.50 10.47
N LEU A 158 -10.56 31.02 9.24
CA LEU A 158 -10.50 32.44 8.97
C LEU A 158 -11.88 33.06 9.18
#